data_5aac041c639e8aaecbb044926129fe74
#
_entry.id   5aac041c639e8aaecbb044926129fe74
#
_cell.length_a   1.000
_cell.length_b   1.000
_cell.length_c   1.000
_cell.angle_alpha   90.00
_cell.angle_beta   90.00
_cell.angle_gamma   90.00
#
_symmetry.space_group_name_H-M   'P 1'
#
loop_
_entity.id
_entity.type
_entity.pdbx_description
1 polymer ?
#
loop_
_entity_poly.entity_id
_entity_poly.type
_entity_poly.pdbx_seq_one_letter_code
_entity_poly.pdbx_strand_id
1 'polypeptide(L)'
;DSIAGISDNEFKERCINQYKQYIAHNNTQSQFSEDTRTLANLSCAFDCLENLQATHYCLQTAYQKKENITREQAFAAFLDIHLPDDFHNYLKDFPVNHPLALYCYNYRNVVTNFLYDTHYDPLSMEKYLLENAPLTKEEQTLIHQYEAAFKAGVIFRRQNDLMTLIRKYTKERDDCNWKIFSEAKKRLGHILQDSTCLPVDYIRAIYMRSSLYNLQPLTSRQEIMASEITNPIFIGIIQDMNRQMQPRKKATTKKYTICEASQVAEEELLDALIARHKGKVQFIDFWATWCGGCRQIIKEYEPLKKDISEDKVAFIYLTGPSSIKKTWEILIEDIAGEHYWLDKEQWEYLWTHFQMTGLPMYLLIDKQGNIVKRFTHITAKELKDLLEQEINKI
;
A
#
# COMPACT_ATOMS: atom_id res chain seq x y z
N ASP A 1 21.22 0.29 23.51
CA ASP A 1 22.55 0.62 24.07
C ASP A 1 23.62 -0.44 23.76
N SER A 2 23.28 -1.74 23.66
CA SER A 2 24.25 -2.82 23.43
C SER A 2 24.88 -2.87 22.03
N ILE A 3 24.34 -2.11 21.07
CA ILE A 3 24.82 -2.06 19.67
C ILE A 3 25.48 -0.75 19.30
N ALA A 4 25.57 0.21 20.23
CA ALA A 4 26.22 1.48 19.98
C ALA A 4 27.75 1.32 19.90
N GLY A 5 28.33 1.60 18.73
CA GLY A 5 29.77 1.55 18.47
C GLY A 5 30.30 0.20 17.99
N ILE A 6 29.44 -0.76 17.65
CA ILE A 6 29.83 -1.97 16.92
C ILE A 6 29.89 -1.72 15.42
N SER A 7 30.62 -2.54 14.69
CA SER A 7 30.66 -2.49 13.23
C SER A 7 29.42 -3.08 12.58
N ASP A 8 29.20 -2.74 11.30
CA ASP A 8 28.12 -3.31 10.48
C ASP A 8 28.19 -4.84 10.44
N ASN A 9 29.39 -5.40 10.31
CA ASN A 9 29.62 -6.85 10.29
C ASN A 9 29.30 -7.50 11.65
N GLU A 10 29.69 -6.87 12.75
CA GLU A 10 29.36 -7.36 14.09
C GLU A 10 27.84 -7.32 14.34
N PHE A 11 27.16 -6.24 13.89
CA PHE A 11 25.71 -6.16 13.95
C PHE A 11 25.05 -7.28 13.14
N LYS A 12 25.53 -7.51 11.91
CA LYS A 12 25.08 -8.61 11.04
C LYS A 12 25.21 -9.97 11.71
N GLU A 13 26.38 -10.26 12.26
CA GLU A 13 26.60 -11.53 12.96
C GLU A 13 25.67 -11.73 14.17
N ARG A 14 25.42 -10.67 14.95
CA ARG A 14 24.48 -10.71 16.09
C ARG A 14 23.06 -11.04 15.62
N CYS A 15 22.58 -10.37 14.57
CA CYS A 15 21.24 -10.64 14.01
C CYS A 15 21.12 -12.09 13.51
N ILE A 16 22.11 -12.58 12.77
CA ILE A 16 22.11 -13.95 12.24
C ILE A 16 22.19 -14.98 13.39
N ASN A 17 23.01 -14.73 14.41
CA ASN A 17 23.09 -15.65 15.57
C ASN A 17 21.79 -15.68 16.35
N GLN A 18 21.12 -14.56 16.56
CA GLN A 18 19.81 -14.50 17.19
C GLN A 18 18.76 -15.26 16.36
N TYR A 19 18.74 -15.08 15.05
CA TYR A 19 17.88 -15.84 14.14
C TYR A 19 18.10 -17.35 14.30
N LYS A 20 19.35 -17.83 14.28
CA LYS A 20 19.70 -19.24 14.47
C LYS A 20 19.19 -19.79 15.81
N GLN A 21 19.26 -19.00 16.88
CA GLN A 21 18.71 -19.39 18.20
C GLN A 21 17.18 -19.55 18.16
N TYR A 22 16.46 -18.63 17.51
CA TYR A 22 15.00 -18.74 17.35
C TYR A 22 14.60 -19.97 16.53
N ILE A 23 15.30 -20.27 15.44
CA ILE A 23 15.05 -21.47 14.64
C ILE A 23 15.28 -22.73 15.47
N ALA A 24 16.40 -22.81 16.21
CA ALA A 24 16.67 -23.93 17.10
C ALA A 24 15.57 -24.10 18.15
N HIS A 25 15.12 -23.01 18.77
CA HIS A 25 14.04 -23.03 19.73
C HIS A 25 12.70 -23.52 19.09
N ASN A 26 12.30 -22.96 17.97
CA ASN A 26 11.06 -23.34 17.28
C ASN A 26 11.06 -24.83 16.91
N ASN A 27 12.21 -25.36 16.51
CA ASN A 27 12.36 -26.77 16.12
C ASN A 27 12.21 -27.74 17.31
N THR A 28 12.38 -27.27 18.54
CA THR A 28 12.17 -28.08 19.76
C THR A 28 10.71 -28.09 20.24
N GLN A 29 9.83 -27.24 19.68
CA GLN A 29 8.43 -27.12 20.10
C GLN A 29 7.59 -28.29 19.54
N SER A 30 7.39 -29.32 20.32
CA SER A 30 6.66 -30.51 19.90
C SER A 30 5.15 -30.30 19.67
N GLN A 31 4.57 -29.24 20.27
CA GLN A 31 3.18 -28.82 20.08
C GLN A 31 2.90 -28.16 18.74
N PHE A 32 3.92 -27.72 18.00
CA PHE A 32 3.73 -27.10 16.69
C PHE A 32 3.57 -28.16 15.62
N SER A 33 2.55 -28.00 14.76
CA SER A 33 2.50 -28.72 13.48
C SER A 33 3.69 -28.32 12.60
N GLU A 34 3.99 -29.13 11.59
CA GLU A 34 5.04 -28.84 10.62
C GLU A 34 4.83 -27.49 9.92
N ASP A 35 3.60 -27.22 9.47
CA ASP A 35 3.25 -25.94 8.84
C ASP A 35 3.42 -24.75 9.79
N THR A 36 2.97 -24.88 11.03
CA THR A 36 3.14 -23.83 12.05
C THR A 36 4.60 -23.53 12.30
N ARG A 37 5.43 -24.58 12.41
CA ARG A 37 6.88 -24.44 12.60
C ARG A 37 7.54 -23.78 11.39
N THR A 38 7.15 -24.18 10.20
CA THR A 38 7.64 -23.58 8.95
C THR A 38 7.32 -22.09 8.88
N LEU A 39 6.06 -21.70 9.14
CA LEU A 39 5.67 -20.28 9.14
C LEU A 39 6.37 -19.48 10.25
N ALA A 40 6.53 -20.05 11.45
CA ALA A 40 7.28 -19.41 12.55
C ALA A 40 8.75 -19.17 12.16
N ASN A 41 9.39 -20.16 11.55
CA ASN A 41 10.78 -20.06 11.09
C ASN A 41 10.93 -19.04 9.97
N LEU A 42 10.01 -19.00 9.01
CA LEU A 42 9.97 -17.99 7.96
C LEU A 42 9.77 -16.58 8.53
N SER A 43 8.85 -16.40 9.48
CA SER A 43 8.66 -15.09 10.14
C SER A 43 9.96 -14.63 10.81
N CYS A 44 10.63 -15.50 11.59
CA CYS A 44 11.93 -15.15 12.18
C CYS A 44 12.99 -14.81 11.15
N ALA A 45 12.98 -15.49 9.99
CA ALA A 45 13.91 -15.19 8.90
C ALA A 45 13.68 -13.77 8.34
N PHE A 46 12.41 -13.40 8.08
CA PHE A 46 12.08 -12.08 7.54
C PHE A 46 12.23 -10.96 8.55
N ASP A 47 12.00 -11.20 9.83
CA ASP A 47 12.32 -10.25 10.91
C ASP A 47 13.83 -9.97 10.97
N CYS A 48 14.65 -11.03 10.86
CA CYS A 48 16.10 -10.90 10.80
C CYS A 48 16.54 -10.11 9.57
N LEU A 49 16.00 -10.43 8.38
CA LEU A 49 16.32 -9.75 7.13
C LEU A 49 15.92 -8.26 7.16
N GLU A 50 14.79 -7.91 7.74
CA GLU A 50 14.38 -6.51 7.91
C GLU A 50 15.35 -5.75 8.81
N ASN A 51 15.80 -6.35 9.91
CA ASN A 51 16.83 -5.77 10.79
C ASN A 51 18.18 -5.61 10.07
N LEU A 52 18.58 -6.59 9.25
CA LEU A 52 19.83 -6.51 8.47
C LEU A 52 19.77 -5.39 7.42
N GLN A 53 18.63 -5.19 6.77
CA GLN A 53 18.42 -4.07 5.86
C GLN A 53 18.35 -2.72 6.57
N ALA A 54 17.93 -2.70 7.83
CA ALA A 54 17.90 -1.52 8.67
C ALA A 54 19.19 -1.27 9.44
N THR A 55 20.31 -1.93 9.10
CA THR A 55 21.59 -1.86 9.83
C THR A 55 22.00 -0.43 10.13
N HIS A 56 22.10 0.44 9.12
CA HIS A 56 22.50 1.84 9.31
C HIS A 56 21.53 2.59 10.23
N TYR A 57 20.23 2.42 10.05
CA TYR A 57 19.24 3.05 10.92
C TYR A 57 19.37 2.57 12.38
N CYS A 58 19.59 1.28 12.59
CA CYS A 58 19.75 0.71 13.93
C CYS A 58 21.03 1.24 14.61
N LEU A 59 22.15 1.25 13.90
CA LEU A 59 23.42 1.74 14.42
C LEU A 59 23.40 3.25 14.66
N GLN A 60 22.84 4.03 13.74
CA GLN A 60 22.62 5.46 13.89
C GLN A 60 21.76 5.79 15.11
N THR A 61 20.65 5.05 15.31
CA THR A 61 19.76 5.26 16.45
C THR A 61 20.45 4.92 17.78
N ALA A 62 21.26 3.87 17.81
CA ALA A 62 22.05 3.50 18.97
C ALA A 62 23.13 4.53 19.27
N TYR A 63 23.82 5.03 18.26
CA TYR A 63 24.81 6.10 18.36
C TYR A 63 24.18 7.38 18.89
N GLN A 64 23.04 7.79 18.34
CA GLN A 64 22.28 8.94 18.81
C GLN A 64 22.00 8.90 20.32
N LYS A 65 21.53 7.75 20.80
CA LYS A 65 21.23 7.55 22.22
C LYS A 65 22.47 7.56 23.09
N LYS A 66 23.56 6.92 22.64
CA LYS A 66 24.81 6.84 23.38
C LYS A 66 25.47 8.20 23.54
N GLU A 67 25.56 8.97 22.46
CA GLU A 67 26.21 10.28 22.45
C GLU A 67 25.26 11.40 22.92
N ASN A 68 24.00 11.11 23.20
CA ASN A 68 22.97 12.09 23.60
C ASN A 68 22.89 13.30 22.66
N ILE A 69 22.89 13.03 21.36
CA ILE A 69 22.85 14.03 20.29
C ILE A 69 21.47 14.04 19.62
N THR A 70 21.23 15.06 18.77
CA THR A 70 20.00 15.13 17.98
C THR A 70 19.98 14.08 16.86
N ARG A 71 18.81 13.81 16.30
CA ARG A 71 18.63 12.90 15.18
C ARG A 71 19.38 13.39 13.94
N GLU A 72 19.36 14.70 13.71
CA GLU A 72 20.06 15.35 12.58
C GLU A 72 21.57 15.19 12.71
N GLN A 73 22.14 15.36 13.92
CA GLN A 73 23.56 15.14 14.17
C GLN A 73 23.94 13.67 13.96
N ALA A 74 23.13 12.74 14.44
CA ALA A 74 23.38 11.31 14.21
C ALA A 74 23.27 10.95 12.73
N PHE A 75 22.29 11.52 12.00
CA PHE A 75 22.16 11.32 10.56
C PHE A 75 23.37 11.82 9.80
N ALA A 76 23.86 13.03 10.10
CA ALA A 76 25.04 13.59 9.47
C ALA A 76 26.29 12.71 9.70
N ALA A 77 26.43 12.10 10.88
CA ALA A 77 27.55 11.22 11.20
C ALA A 77 27.54 9.90 10.38
N PHE A 78 26.39 9.50 9.87
CA PHE A 78 26.20 8.26 9.09
C PHE A 78 26.02 8.51 7.59
N LEU A 79 25.99 9.76 7.13
CA LEU A 79 25.66 10.10 5.73
C LEU A 79 26.65 9.51 4.72
N ASP A 80 27.94 9.49 5.06
CA ASP A 80 29.02 9.01 4.19
C ASP A 80 29.47 7.57 4.50
N ILE A 81 28.75 6.87 5.39
CA ILE A 81 29.05 5.48 5.69
C ILE A 81 28.33 4.60 4.66
N HIS A 82 29.12 3.87 3.87
CA HIS A 82 28.59 2.94 2.87
C HIS A 82 28.85 1.50 3.32
N LEU A 83 27.83 0.65 3.15
CA LEU A 83 28.00 -0.79 3.35
C LEU A 83 28.84 -1.37 2.19
N PRO A 84 29.62 -2.44 2.43
CA PRO A 84 30.31 -3.15 1.35
C PRO A 84 29.35 -3.65 0.26
N ASP A 85 29.80 -3.70 -0.99
CA ASP A 85 28.99 -4.15 -2.14
C ASP A 85 28.42 -5.57 -1.95
N ASP A 86 29.13 -6.40 -1.21
CA ASP A 86 28.75 -7.78 -0.91
C ASP A 86 27.96 -7.93 0.40
N PHE A 87 27.63 -6.83 1.09
CA PHE A 87 26.94 -6.86 2.38
C PHE A 87 25.66 -7.67 2.33
N HIS A 88 24.89 -7.55 1.25
CA HIS A 88 23.63 -8.25 1.08
C HIS A 88 23.72 -9.71 0.62
N ASN A 89 24.93 -10.26 0.44
CA ASN A 89 25.14 -11.65 0.05
C ASN A 89 24.59 -12.67 1.05
N TYR A 90 24.32 -12.25 2.30
CA TYR A 90 23.62 -13.09 3.28
C TYR A 90 22.22 -13.53 2.80
N LEU A 91 21.60 -12.81 1.88
CA LEU A 91 20.22 -13.09 1.42
C LEU A 91 20.08 -14.50 0.85
N LYS A 92 21.13 -15.05 0.21
CA LYS A 92 21.17 -16.41 -0.33
C LYS A 92 21.04 -17.51 0.72
N ASP A 93 21.41 -17.19 1.99
CA ASP A 93 21.39 -18.13 3.11
C ASP A 93 20.02 -18.16 3.82
N PHE A 94 19.06 -17.35 3.38
CA PHE A 94 17.73 -17.26 3.93
C PHE A 94 16.68 -17.88 2.98
N PRO A 95 15.54 -18.39 3.51
CA PRO A 95 14.53 -19.09 2.74
C PRO A 95 13.61 -18.12 1.96
N VAL A 96 14.19 -17.14 1.25
CA VAL A 96 13.45 -16.07 0.56
C VAL A 96 12.62 -16.57 -0.63
N ASN A 97 12.96 -17.76 -1.16
CA ASN A 97 12.26 -18.40 -2.27
C ASN A 97 11.17 -19.40 -1.83
N HIS A 98 10.93 -19.53 -0.52
CA HIS A 98 9.94 -20.46 -0.01
C HIS A 98 8.50 -19.99 -0.36
N PRO A 99 7.61 -20.85 -0.90
CA PRO A 99 6.26 -20.44 -1.33
C PRO A 99 5.44 -19.77 -0.22
N LEU A 100 5.57 -20.22 1.03
CA LEU A 100 4.87 -19.66 2.18
C LEU A 100 5.45 -18.31 2.65
N ALA A 101 6.57 -17.85 2.09
CA ALA A 101 7.15 -16.55 2.42
C ALA A 101 6.17 -15.38 2.16
N LEU A 102 5.29 -15.51 1.17
CA LEU A 102 4.26 -14.51 0.85
C LEU A 102 3.26 -14.27 2.01
N TYR A 103 3.13 -15.21 2.94
CA TYR A 103 2.29 -15.07 4.14
C TYR A 103 3.02 -14.37 5.30
N CYS A 104 4.33 -14.17 5.20
CA CYS A 104 5.10 -13.50 6.25
C CYS A 104 4.95 -11.98 6.13
N TYR A 105 4.64 -11.32 7.24
CA TYR A 105 4.38 -9.88 7.29
C TYR A 105 5.52 -9.04 6.67
N ASN A 106 6.77 -9.36 7.02
CA ASN A 106 7.94 -8.60 6.60
C ASN A 106 8.50 -8.99 5.22
N TYR A 107 7.97 -10.04 4.56
CA TYR A 107 8.44 -10.45 3.23
C TYR A 107 8.39 -9.29 2.22
N ARG A 108 7.26 -8.60 2.17
CA ARG A 108 7.06 -7.46 1.28
C ARG A 108 8.14 -6.38 1.51
N ASN A 109 8.37 -6.00 2.76
CA ASN A 109 9.32 -4.96 3.11
C ASN A 109 10.73 -5.37 2.68
N VAL A 110 11.15 -6.58 3.03
CA VAL A 110 12.45 -7.14 2.65
C VAL A 110 12.68 -7.08 1.15
N VAL A 111 11.72 -7.52 0.33
CA VAL A 111 11.89 -7.53 -1.12
C VAL A 111 11.82 -6.10 -1.71
N THR A 112 10.89 -5.25 -1.23
CA THR A 112 10.75 -3.89 -1.76
C THR A 112 11.86 -2.95 -1.35
N ASN A 113 12.53 -3.18 -0.23
CA ASN A 113 13.68 -2.39 0.17
C ASN A 113 14.82 -2.43 -0.86
N PHE A 114 14.95 -3.53 -1.61
CA PHE A 114 15.92 -3.60 -2.72
C PHE A 114 15.63 -2.64 -3.88
N LEU A 115 14.41 -2.10 -3.98
CA LEU A 115 14.10 -1.05 -4.97
C LEU A 115 14.72 0.30 -4.61
N TYR A 116 14.85 0.56 -3.32
CA TYR A 116 15.22 1.87 -2.78
C TYR A 116 16.46 1.80 -1.88
N ASP A 117 17.23 0.73 -2.03
CA ASP A 117 18.44 0.53 -1.23
C ASP A 117 19.51 1.56 -1.63
N THR A 118 19.76 2.49 -0.72
CA THR A 118 20.69 3.61 -0.90
C THR A 118 22.17 3.19 -1.01
N HIS A 119 22.47 1.93 -0.67
CA HIS A 119 23.84 1.41 -0.71
C HIS A 119 24.35 1.18 -2.14
N TYR A 120 23.45 1.14 -3.11
CA TYR A 120 23.80 0.89 -4.51
C TYR A 120 23.76 2.13 -5.40
N ASP A 121 23.97 3.33 -4.86
CA ASP A 121 23.78 4.61 -5.56
C ASP A 121 22.38 4.68 -6.20
N PRO A 122 21.36 4.86 -5.39
CA PRO A 122 20.00 4.79 -5.90
C PRO A 122 19.79 5.87 -6.93
N LEU A 123 19.26 5.47 -8.04
CA LEU A 123 18.69 6.42 -8.98
C LEU A 123 17.51 7.08 -8.27
N SER A 124 17.75 8.21 -7.59
CA SER A 124 16.66 8.94 -6.98
C SER A 124 15.80 9.57 -8.09
N MET A 125 14.51 9.66 -7.85
CA MET A 125 13.60 10.31 -8.79
C MET A 125 14.00 11.77 -9.02
N GLU A 126 14.44 12.43 -7.97
CA GLU A 126 14.89 13.83 -7.98
C GLU A 126 16.11 14.01 -8.88
N LYS A 127 17.15 13.20 -8.70
CA LYS A 127 18.36 13.19 -9.54
C LYS A 127 18.00 12.90 -11.00
N TYR A 128 17.13 11.91 -11.23
CA TYR A 128 16.69 11.57 -12.57
C TYR A 128 15.96 12.72 -13.25
N LEU A 129 15.09 13.44 -12.54
CA LEU A 129 14.38 14.61 -13.08
C LEU A 129 15.34 15.75 -13.41
N LEU A 130 16.31 16.04 -12.54
CA LEU A 130 17.35 17.06 -12.82
C LEU A 130 18.12 16.79 -14.11
N GLU A 131 18.41 15.52 -14.40
CA GLU A 131 19.19 15.12 -15.57
C GLU A 131 18.37 14.98 -16.86
N ASN A 132 17.07 14.64 -16.76
CA ASN A 132 16.31 14.16 -17.90
C ASN A 132 15.00 14.95 -18.18
N ALA A 133 14.52 15.78 -17.25
CA ALA A 133 13.29 16.53 -17.42
C ALA A 133 13.55 18.00 -17.82
N PRO A 134 12.68 18.61 -18.62
CA PRO A 134 12.78 20.04 -19.00
C PRO A 134 12.27 20.93 -17.86
N LEU A 135 12.97 20.90 -16.71
CA LEU A 135 12.61 21.62 -15.50
C LEU A 135 12.79 23.14 -15.66
N THR A 136 11.88 23.93 -15.10
CA THR A 136 12.09 25.37 -14.91
C THR A 136 13.16 25.61 -13.82
N LYS A 137 13.64 26.86 -13.73
CA LYS A 137 14.62 27.24 -12.68
C LYS A 137 14.04 27.07 -11.27
N GLU A 138 12.76 27.41 -11.11
CA GLU A 138 12.04 27.27 -9.85
C GLU A 138 11.92 25.80 -9.44
N GLU A 139 11.63 24.91 -10.38
CA GLU A 139 11.52 23.47 -10.16
C GLU A 139 12.89 22.84 -9.81
N GLN A 140 13.96 23.24 -10.48
CA GLN A 140 15.32 22.85 -10.12
C GLN A 140 15.67 23.31 -8.70
N THR A 141 15.34 24.58 -8.38
CA THR A 141 15.57 25.13 -7.04
C THR A 141 14.84 24.34 -5.96
N LEU A 142 13.58 23.94 -6.21
CA LEU A 142 12.80 23.13 -5.29
C LEU A 142 13.46 21.77 -5.03
N ILE A 143 13.95 21.09 -6.07
CA ILE A 143 14.66 19.81 -5.91
C ILE A 143 15.95 20.00 -5.10
N HIS A 144 16.78 21.02 -5.41
CA HIS A 144 18.02 21.28 -4.68
C HIS A 144 17.78 21.65 -3.21
N GLN A 145 16.73 22.41 -2.92
CA GLN A 145 16.32 22.68 -1.55
C GLN A 145 15.96 21.40 -0.78
N TYR A 146 15.25 20.50 -1.45
CA TYR A 146 14.90 19.19 -0.89
C TYR A 146 16.14 18.32 -0.62
N GLU A 147 17.08 18.25 -1.59
CA GLU A 147 18.35 17.53 -1.42
C GLU A 147 19.20 18.10 -0.27
N ALA A 148 19.29 19.44 -0.19
CA ALA A 148 20.03 20.11 0.87
C ALA A 148 19.43 19.83 2.25
N ALA A 149 18.12 19.86 2.35
CA ALA A 149 17.40 19.57 3.59
C ALA A 149 17.55 18.09 3.99
N PHE A 150 17.48 17.18 3.03
CA PHE A 150 17.74 15.76 3.27
C PHE A 150 19.17 15.52 3.81
N LYS A 151 20.20 16.12 3.18
CA LYS A 151 21.59 16.06 3.66
C LYS A 151 21.77 16.68 5.04
N ALA A 152 20.97 17.67 5.39
CA ALA A 152 20.96 18.28 6.72
C ALA A 152 20.21 17.43 7.77
N GLY A 153 19.69 16.26 7.42
CA GLY A 153 18.94 15.39 8.32
C GLY A 153 17.54 15.90 8.65
N VAL A 154 17.10 16.99 7.99
CA VAL A 154 15.74 17.51 8.14
C VAL A 154 14.81 16.57 7.40
N ILE A 155 14.07 15.76 8.16
CA ILE A 155 13.12 14.80 7.61
C ILE A 155 11.88 15.57 7.17
N PHE A 156 11.85 15.89 5.87
CA PHE A 156 10.61 16.33 5.28
C PHE A 156 9.62 15.15 5.22
N ARG A 157 8.50 15.25 5.91
CA ARG A 157 7.29 14.61 5.42
C ARG A 157 7.14 15.09 3.99
N ARG A 158 7.07 14.17 3.01
CA ARG A 158 6.99 14.43 1.58
C ARG A 158 6.17 15.69 1.33
N GLN A 159 6.84 16.77 0.98
CA GLN A 159 6.16 18.04 0.74
C GLN A 159 5.26 17.85 -0.46
N ASN A 160 4.02 18.30 -0.35
CA ASN A 160 3.02 18.20 -1.43
C ASN A 160 3.56 18.77 -2.75
N ASP A 161 4.44 19.78 -2.68
CA ASP A 161 5.02 20.44 -3.85
C ASP A 161 5.97 19.53 -4.64
N LEU A 162 6.87 18.80 -3.97
CA LEU A 162 7.76 17.85 -4.65
C LEU A 162 6.97 16.70 -5.28
N MET A 163 5.94 16.19 -4.58
CA MET A 163 5.08 15.15 -5.13
C MET A 163 4.25 15.65 -6.32
N THR A 164 3.85 16.91 -6.32
CA THR A 164 3.14 17.54 -7.42
C THR A 164 4.07 17.71 -8.62
N LEU A 165 5.32 18.12 -8.38
CA LEU A 165 6.36 18.19 -9.39
C LEU A 165 6.62 16.83 -10.05
N ILE A 166 6.84 15.78 -9.24
CA ILE A 166 7.06 14.41 -9.75
C ILE A 166 5.86 13.93 -10.58
N ARG A 167 4.64 14.25 -10.18
CA ARG A 167 3.43 13.90 -10.95
C ARG A 167 3.33 14.61 -12.28
N LYS A 168 3.87 15.82 -12.40
CA LYS A 168 3.88 16.59 -13.65
C LYS A 168 4.70 15.90 -14.74
N TYR A 169 5.84 15.30 -14.39
CA TYR A 169 6.78 14.65 -15.31
C TYR A 169 6.54 13.14 -15.41
N THR A 170 5.37 12.78 -15.93
CA THR A 170 4.89 11.37 -15.98
C THR A 170 5.82 10.45 -16.77
N LYS A 171 6.33 10.92 -17.93
CA LYS A 171 7.22 10.13 -18.79
C LYS A 171 8.54 9.84 -18.09
N GLU A 172 9.19 10.88 -17.56
CA GLU A 172 10.47 10.78 -16.87
C GLU A 172 10.36 9.93 -15.60
N ARG A 173 9.25 10.07 -14.89
CA ARG A 173 8.92 9.21 -13.74
C ARG A 173 8.81 7.74 -14.14
N ASP A 174 8.11 7.44 -15.22
CA ASP A 174 7.94 6.07 -15.70
C ASP A 174 9.26 5.50 -16.24
N ASP A 175 10.11 6.32 -16.87
CA ASP A 175 11.46 5.95 -17.30
C ASP A 175 12.39 5.68 -16.10
N CYS A 176 12.34 6.51 -15.06
CA CYS A 176 13.07 6.32 -13.81
C CYS A 176 12.62 5.03 -13.09
N ASN A 177 11.33 4.83 -12.92
CA ASN A 177 10.78 3.61 -12.33
C ASN A 177 11.22 2.36 -13.10
N TRP A 178 11.18 2.38 -14.43
CA TRP A 178 11.67 1.27 -15.24
C TRP A 178 13.12 0.91 -14.93
N LYS A 179 14.01 1.92 -14.81
CA LYS A 179 15.42 1.70 -14.47
C LYS A 179 15.56 1.13 -13.06
N ILE A 180 14.88 1.73 -12.05
CA ILE A 180 14.91 1.25 -10.66
C ILE A 180 14.51 -0.23 -10.58
N PHE A 181 13.36 -0.59 -11.16
CA PHE A 181 12.88 -1.96 -11.11
C PHE A 181 13.76 -2.94 -11.89
N SER A 182 14.29 -2.52 -13.03
CA SER A 182 15.20 -3.35 -13.84
C SER A 182 16.51 -3.63 -13.11
N GLU A 183 17.09 -2.63 -12.45
CA GLU A 183 18.32 -2.82 -11.68
C GLU A 183 18.09 -3.64 -10.41
N ALA A 184 17.01 -3.40 -9.66
CA ALA A 184 16.68 -4.22 -8.50
C ALA A 184 16.47 -5.70 -8.87
N LYS A 185 15.76 -5.96 -9.99
CA LYS A 185 15.59 -7.31 -10.53
C LYS A 185 16.93 -7.99 -10.83
N LYS A 186 17.85 -7.29 -11.49
CA LYS A 186 19.18 -7.82 -11.82
C LYS A 186 19.99 -8.12 -10.56
N ARG A 187 20.02 -7.19 -9.60
CA ARG A 187 20.75 -7.37 -8.32
C ARG A 187 20.24 -8.57 -7.54
N LEU A 188 18.92 -8.67 -7.35
CA LEU A 188 18.32 -9.82 -6.66
C LEU A 188 18.62 -11.13 -7.37
N GLY A 189 18.47 -11.18 -8.69
CA GLY A 189 18.81 -12.36 -9.48
C GLY A 189 20.31 -12.74 -9.38
N HIS A 190 21.19 -11.76 -9.32
CA HIS A 190 22.63 -11.98 -9.12
C HIS A 190 22.95 -12.51 -7.71
N ILE A 191 22.42 -11.88 -6.66
CA ILE A 191 22.64 -12.30 -5.27
C ILE A 191 22.08 -13.71 -5.05
N LEU A 192 20.89 -14.00 -5.53
CA LEU A 192 20.21 -15.29 -5.36
C LEU A 192 20.64 -16.34 -6.37
N GLN A 193 21.45 -15.96 -7.36
CA GLN A 193 21.86 -16.81 -8.48
C GLN A 193 20.67 -17.44 -9.27
N ASP A 194 19.53 -16.77 -9.23
CA ASP A 194 18.29 -17.20 -9.87
C ASP A 194 17.44 -15.98 -10.27
N SER A 195 17.28 -15.75 -11.55
CA SER A 195 16.46 -14.66 -12.11
C SER A 195 14.97 -14.98 -12.21
N THR A 196 14.57 -16.20 -11.82
CA THR A 196 13.18 -16.69 -11.86
C THR A 196 12.59 -16.99 -10.48
N CYS A 197 13.33 -16.65 -9.42
CA CYS A 197 12.93 -16.91 -8.04
C CYS A 197 11.78 -15.99 -7.58
N LEU A 198 11.11 -16.40 -6.51
CA LEU A 198 9.96 -15.69 -5.94
C LEU A 198 10.20 -14.19 -5.67
N PRO A 199 11.34 -13.76 -5.07
CA PRO A 199 11.61 -12.33 -4.86
C PRO A 199 11.70 -11.53 -6.17
N VAL A 200 12.30 -12.09 -7.22
CA VAL A 200 12.41 -11.45 -8.53
C VAL A 200 11.04 -11.32 -9.19
N ASP A 201 10.23 -12.37 -9.15
CA ASP A 201 8.85 -12.32 -9.65
C ASP A 201 7.97 -11.35 -8.83
N TYR A 202 8.23 -11.22 -7.53
CA TYR A 202 7.57 -10.24 -6.69
C TYR A 202 7.89 -8.79 -7.13
N ILE A 203 9.15 -8.48 -7.45
CA ILE A 203 9.56 -7.19 -8.02
C ILE A 203 8.82 -6.91 -9.34
N ARG A 204 8.74 -7.89 -10.22
CA ARG A 204 7.99 -7.79 -11.48
C ARG A 204 6.51 -7.48 -11.25
N ALA A 205 5.88 -8.21 -10.31
CA ALA A 205 4.48 -8.02 -9.96
C ALA A 205 4.20 -6.63 -9.37
N ILE A 206 5.09 -6.12 -8.49
CA ILE A 206 4.97 -4.77 -7.92
C ILE A 206 5.05 -3.70 -8.99
N TYR A 207 5.89 -3.85 -10.01
CA TYR A 207 5.99 -2.89 -11.11
C TYR A 207 4.64 -2.68 -11.83
N MET A 208 3.83 -3.73 -11.94
CA MET A 208 2.50 -3.68 -12.56
C MET A 208 1.39 -3.28 -11.60
N ARG A 209 1.65 -3.29 -10.29
CA ARG A 209 0.63 -3.16 -9.24
C ARG A 209 -0.32 -1.98 -9.47
N SER A 210 0.20 -0.80 -9.83
CA SER A 210 -0.61 0.41 -10.01
C SER A 210 -1.62 0.24 -11.15
N SER A 211 -1.17 -0.27 -12.30
CA SER A 211 -2.03 -0.51 -13.46
C SER A 211 -3.10 -1.56 -13.15
N LEU A 212 -2.69 -2.68 -12.56
CA LEU A 212 -3.62 -3.75 -12.22
C LEU A 212 -4.68 -3.32 -11.20
N TYR A 213 -4.26 -2.66 -10.13
CA TYR A 213 -5.20 -2.16 -9.11
C TYR A 213 -6.22 -1.17 -9.67
N ASN A 214 -5.79 -0.35 -10.61
CA ASN A 214 -6.64 0.66 -11.23
C ASN A 214 -7.35 0.13 -12.49
N LEU A 215 -7.31 -1.18 -12.74
CA LEU A 215 -7.90 -1.82 -13.92
C LEU A 215 -7.53 -1.09 -15.22
N GLN A 216 -6.26 -0.66 -15.33
CA GLN A 216 -5.71 -0.03 -16.50
C GLN A 216 -4.91 -1.07 -17.32
N PRO A 217 -4.96 -1.01 -18.64
CA PRO A 217 -4.11 -1.85 -19.49
C PRO A 217 -2.65 -1.74 -19.08
N LEU A 218 -1.94 -2.85 -19.14
CA LEU A 218 -0.49 -2.84 -18.94
C LEU A 218 0.19 -2.03 -20.04
N THR A 219 1.21 -1.27 -19.67
CA THR A 219 2.11 -0.64 -20.65
C THR A 219 3.02 -1.69 -21.27
N SER A 220 3.63 -1.41 -22.43
CA SER A 220 4.55 -2.35 -23.08
C SER A 220 5.69 -2.82 -22.17
N ARG A 221 6.20 -1.95 -21.28
CA ARG A 221 7.20 -2.30 -20.27
C ARG A 221 6.64 -3.27 -19.22
N GLN A 222 5.40 -3.05 -18.80
CA GLN A 222 4.73 -3.94 -17.86
C GLN A 222 4.39 -5.29 -18.49
N GLU A 223 4.05 -5.32 -19.78
CA GLU A 223 3.86 -6.57 -20.54
C GLU A 223 5.15 -7.38 -20.62
N ILE A 224 6.30 -6.73 -20.84
CA ILE A 224 7.62 -7.40 -20.78
C ILE A 224 7.83 -8.01 -19.39
N MET A 225 7.64 -7.24 -18.32
CA MET A 225 7.78 -7.76 -16.94
C MET A 225 6.81 -8.91 -16.67
N ALA A 226 5.56 -8.82 -17.14
CA ALA A 226 4.55 -9.87 -16.97
C ALA A 226 4.95 -11.17 -17.67
N SER A 227 5.52 -11.07 -18.89
CA SER A 227 5.93 -12.25 -19.68
C SER A 227 7.10 -13.02 -19.07
N GLU A 228 7.89 -12.37 -18.22
CA GLU A 228 9.03 -12.98 -17.51
C GLU A 228 8.63 -13.65 -16.18
N ILE A 229 7.40 -13.48 -15.71
CA ILE A 229 6.94 -14.08 -14.44
C ILE A 229 6.73 -15.58 -14.62
N THR A 230 7.29 -16.36 -13.71
CA THR A 230 7.19 -17.82 -13.70
C THR A 230 6.33 -18.34 -12.56
N ASN A 231 6.15 -17.57 -11.48
CA ASN A 231 5.39 -17.99 -10.32
C ASN A 231 3.88 -18.04 -10.61
N PRO A 232 3.21 -19.20 -10.43
CA PRO A 232 1.81 -19.39 -10.79
C PRO A 232 0.83 -18.52 -10.02
N ILE A 233 1.18 -18.10 -8.79
CA ILE A 233 0.34 -17.20 -7.99
C ILE A 233 0.24 -15.83 -8.67
N PHE A 234 1.37 -15.25 -9.10
CA PHE A 234 1.37 -13.96 -9.77
C PHE A 234 0.75 -14.04 -11.16
N ILE A 235 1.01 -15.11 -11.91
CA ILE A 235 0.35 -15.36 -13.20
C ILE A 235 -1.17 -15.37 -13.01
N GLY A 236 -1.66 -16.11 -12.01
CA GLY A 236 -3.09 -16.21 -11.71
C GLY A 236 -3.71 -14.84 -11.35
N ILE A 237 -3.03 -14.04 -10.51
CA ILE A 237 -3.47 -12.68 -10.16
C ILE A 237 -3.55 -11.79 -11.40
N ILE A 238 -2.52 -11.77 -12.24
CA ILE A 238 -2.49 -10.95 -13.46
C ILE A 238 -3.61 -11.36 -14.42
N GLN A 239 -3.81 -12.67 -14.63
CA GLN A 239 -4.87 -13.18 -15.50
C GLN A 239 -6.26 -12.83 -14.95
N ASP A 240 -6.48 -12.93 -13.63
CA ASP A 240 -7.75 -12.56 -13.01
C ASP A 240 -8.05 -11.08 -13.19
N MET A 241 -7.07 -10.23 -12.94
CA MET A 241 -7.24 -8.78 -13.12
C MET A 241 -7.44 -8.40 -14.59
N ASN A 242 -6.75 -9.06 -15.51
CA ASN A 242 -6.99 -8.87 -16.94
C ASN A 242 -8.41 -9.29 -17.35
N ARG A 243 -8.95 -10.38 -16.77
CA ARG A 243 -10.36 -10.76 -16.99
C ARG A 243 -11.33 -9.67 -16.47
N GLN A 244 -11.03 -9.04 -15.34
CA GLN A 244 -11.85 -7.95 -14.80
C GLN A 244 -11.88 -6.71 -15.71
N MET A 245 -10.84 -6.50 -16.52
CA MET A 245 -10.77 -5.39 -17.49
C MET A 245 -11.51 -5.65 -18.80
N GLN A 246 -11.87 -6.90 -19.08
CA GLN A 246 -12.61 -7.24 -20.31
C GLN A 246 -14.04 -6.64 -20.26
N PRO A 247 -14.58 -6.19 -21.41
CA PRO A 247 -15.95 -5.74 -21.49
C PRO A 247 -16.89 -6.84 -21.00
N ARG A 248 -17.63 -6.58 -19.93
CA ARG A 248 -18.62 -7.52 -19.43
C ARG A 248 -19.90 -7.40 -20.24
N LYS A 249 -20.61 -8.52 -20.45
CA LYS A 249 -22.00 -8.46 -20.91
C LYS A 249 -22.79 -7.67 -19.87
N LYS A 250 -23.34 -6.52 -20.26
CA LYS A 250 -24.18 -5.70 -19.36
C LYS A 250 -25.26 -6.58 -18.76
N ALA A 251 -25.32 -6.64 -17.43
CA ALA A 251 -26.42 -7.29 -16.75
C ALA A 251 -27.74 -6.61 -17.20
N THR A 252 -28.76 -7.40 -17.41
CA THR A 252 -30.08 -6.91 -17.89
C THR A 252 -30.78 -6.00 -16.87
N THR A 253 -30.35 -6.04 -15.59
CA THR A 253 -30.84 -5.15 -14.52
C THR A 253 -29.64 -4.51 -13.82
N LYS A 254 -29.52 -3.19 -13.94
CA LYS A 254 -28.55 -2.42 -13.16
C LYS A 254 -28.95 -2.45 -11.69
N LYS A 255 -28.07 -2.93 -10.83
CA LYS A 255 -28.25 -2.93 -9.37
C LYS A 255 -27.65 -1.67 -8.71
N TYR A 256 -26.98 -0.83 -9.48
CA TYR A 256 -26.31 0.38 -9.00
C TYR A 256 -26.90 1.61 -9.68
N THR A 257 -26.83 2.75 -8.98
CA THR A 257 -27.21 4.05 -9.49
C THR A 257 -26.06 5.02 -9.33
N ILE A 258 -25.64 5.66 -10.40
CA ILE A 258 -24.70 6.79 -10.32
C ILE A 258 -25.53 8.04 -10.03
N CYS A 259 -25.20 8.72 -8.93
CA CYS A 259 -25.87 9.92 -8.46
C CYS A 259 -24.92 11.13 -8.57
N GLU A 260 -25.47 12.27 -8.93
CA GLU A 260 -24.75 13.55 -9.00
C GLU A 260 -24.98 14.35 -7.72
N ALA A 261 -23.91 14.95 -7.20
CA ALA A 261 -23.92 15.82 -6.03
C ALA A 261 -23.26 17.19 -6.29
N SER A 262 -22.78 17.45 -7.50
CA SER A 262 -22.01 18.65 -7.88
C SER A 262 -22.74 19.99 -7.72
N GLN A 263 -24.05 19.97 -7.51
CA GLN A 263 -24.87 21.17 -7.28
C GLN A 263 -25.10 21.45 -5.78
N VAL A 264 -24.57 20.60 -4.88
CA VAL A 264 -24.77 20.72 -3.44
C VAL A 264 -23.48 21.27 -2.81
N ALA A 265 -23.59 22.32 -2.00
CA ALA A 265 -22.48 22.86 -1.26
C ALA A 265 -21.87 21.78 -0.33
N GLU A 266 -20.57 21.84 -0.11
CA GLU A 266 -19.85 20.80 0.64
C GLU A 266 -20.35 20.62 2.06
N GLU A 267 -20.73 21.71 2.74
CA GLU A 267 -21.28 21.69 4.11
C GLU A 267 -22.69 21.12 4.18
N GLU A 268 -23.48 21.19 3.10
CA GLU A 268 -24.86 20.70 3.04
C GLU A 268 -24.94 19.26 2.47
N LEU A 269 -23.84 18.75 1.92
CA LEU A 269 -23.81 17.50 1.17
C LEU A 269 -24.32 16.33 2.00
N LEU A 270 -23.82 16.15 3.21
CA LEU A 270 -24.19 15.01 4.05
C LEU A 270 -25.68 15.03 4.40
N ASP A 271 -26.18 16.19 4.80
CA ASP A 271 -27.59 16.37 5.15
C ASP A 271 -28.50 16.14 3.94
N ALA A 272 -28.08 16.60 2.76
CA ALA A 272 -28.79 16.35 1.51
C ALA A 272 -28.86 14.86 1.15
N LEU A 273 -27.75 14.12 1.33
CA LEU A 273 -27.72 12.67 1.11
C LEU A 273 -28.65 11.93 2.08
N ILE A 274 -28.56 12.27 3.37
CA ILE A 274 -29.39 11.66 4.42
C ILE A 274 -30.88 11.94 4.17
N ALA A 275 -31.24 13.16 3.80
CA ALA A 275 -32.62 13.56 3.56
C ALA A 275 -33.31 12.77 2.44
N ARG A 276 -32.56 12.32 1.42
CA ARG A 276 -33.08 11.51 0.29
C ARG A 276 -33.62 10.16 0.73
N HIS A 277 -33.15 9.63 1.85
CA HIS A 277 -33.51 8.29 2.33
C HIS A 277 -34.16 8.32 3.71
N LYS A 278 -34.79 9.43 4.06
CA LYS A 278 -35.55 9.56 5.32
C LYS A 278 -36.59 8.44 5.44
N GLY A 279 -36.64 7.81 6.61
CA GLY A 279 -37.48 6.64 6.87
C GLY A 279 -36.82 5.29 6.62
N LYS A 280 -35.62 5.27 6.03
CA LYS A 280 -34.79 4.07 5.89
C LYS A 280 -33.55 4.14 6.79
N VAL A 281 -33.06 3.00 7.19
CA VAL A 281 -31.69 2.89 7.72
C VAL A 281 -30.72 3.15 6.57
N GLN A 282 -29.62 3.89 6.81
CA GLN A 282 -28.66 4.19 5.76
C GLN A 282 -27.29 3.73 6.16
N PHE A 283 -26.60 3.10 5.24
CA PHE A 283 -25.21 2.71 5.38
C PHE A 283 -24.39 3.48 4.35
N ILE A 284 -23.55 4.41 4.82
CA ILE A 284 -22.65 5.19 3.96
C ILE A 284 -21.24 4.61 4.08
N ASP A 285 -20.64 4.24 2.94
CA ASP A 285 -19.30 3.71 2.81
C ASP A 285 -18.41 4.72 2.08
N PHE A 286 -17.41 5.24 2.79
CA PHE A 286 -16.35 6.07 2.21
C PHE A 286 -15.20 5.17 1.76
N TRP A 287 -14.98 5.11 0.46
CA TRP A 287 -14.03 4.20 -0.15
C TRP A 287 -13.23 4.84 -1.28
N ALA A 288 -12.26 4.11 -1.83
CA ALA A 288 -11.54 4.52 -3.04
C ALA A 288 -11.16 3.31 -3.90
N THR A 289 -11.01 3.54 -5.20
CA THR A 289 -10.64 2.48 -6.16
C THR A 289 -9.32 1.80 -5.83
N TRP A 290 -8.39 2.52 -5.25
CA TRP A 290 -7.07 2.04 -4.81
C TRP A 290 -7.08 1.40 -3.40
N CYS A 291 -8.18 1.50 -2.65
CA CYS A 291 -8.31 0.93 -1.32
C CYS A 291 -8.65 -0.58 -1.41
N GLY A 292 -7.62 -1.42 -1.33
CA GLY A 292 -7.79 -2.89 -1.41
C GLY A 292 -8.68 -3.44 -0.29
N GLY A 293 -8.52 -2.96 0.95
CA GLY A 293 -9.37 -3.34 2.08
C GLY A 293 -10.82 -2.95 1.88
N CYS A 294 -11.10 -1.75 1.35
CA CYS A 294 -12.46 -1.33 1.02
C CYS A 294 -13.11 -2.28 0.01
N ARG A 295 -12.40 -2.57 -1.09
CA ARG A 295 -12.90 -3.45 -2.15
C ARG A 295 -13.16 -4.87 -1.66
N GLN A 296 -12.31 -5.36 -0.76
CA GLN A 296 -12.47 -6.69 -0.17
C GLN A 296 -13.72 -6.75 0.70
N ILE A 297 -13.91 -5.81 1.61
CA ILE A 297 -15.05 -5.81 2.54
C ILE A 297 -16.37 -5.56 1.81
N ILE A 298 -16.38 -4.69 0.78
CA ILE A 298 -17.54 -4.49 -0.09
C ILE A 298 -17.97 -5.82 -0.71
N LYS A 299 -17.01 -6.59 -1.25
CA LYS A 299 -17.28 -7.89 -1.85
C LYS A 299 -17.83 -8.90 -0.82
N GLU A 300 -17.39 -8.83 0.42
CA GLU A 300 -17.84 -9.72 1.49
C GLU A 300 -19.27 -9.43 1.94
N TYR A 301 -19.69 -8.16 2.02
CA TYR A 301 -21.03 -7.81 2.44
C TYR A 301 -22.05 -7.64 1.26
N GLU A 302 -21.59 -7.58 0.01
CA GLU A 302 -22.49 -7.48 -1.14
C GLU A 302 -23.58 -8.56 -1.18
N PRO A 303 -23.31 -9.85 -0.83
CA PRO A 303 -24.37 -10.87 -0.76
C PRO A 303 -25.49 -10.56 0.24
N LEU A 304 -25.21 -9.81 1.32
CA LEU A 304 -26.21 -9.47 2.35
C LEU A 304 -27.38 -8.64 1.80
N LYS A 305 -27.12 -7.83 0.77
CA LYS A 305 -28.12 -6.97 0.17
C LYS A 305 -29.26 -7.73 -0.51
N LYS A 306 -29.06 -9.03 -0.80
CA LYS A 306 -30.13 -9.88 -1.36
C LYS A 306 -31.18 -10.22 -0.31
N ASP A 307 -30.77 -10.25 0.96
CA ASP A 307 -31.64 -10.61 2.08
C ASP A 307 -32.28 -9.40 2.76
N ILE A 308 -31.84 -8.18 2.37
CA ILE A 308 -32.29 -6.91 2.95
C ILE A 308 -33.12 -6.16 1.91
N SER A 309 -34.35 -5.81 2.28
CA SER A 309 -35.24 -5.05 1.39
C SER A 309 -34.68 -3.63 1.17
N GLU A 310 -34.61 -3.20 -0.09
CA GLU A 310 -34.24 -1.84 -0.50
C GLU A 310 -35.17 -0.76 0.09
N ASP A 311 -36.38 -1.12 0.49
CA ASP A 311 -37.30 -0.21 1.18
C ASP A 311 -36.90 0.06 2.63
N LYS A 312 -36.05 -0.79 3.22
CA LYS A 312 -35.65 -0.68 4.62
C LYS A 312 -34.24 -0.09 4.78
N VAL A 313 -33.35 -0.33 3.82
CA VAL A 313 -31.95 0.10 3.89
C VAL A 313 -31.50 0.75 2.59
N ALA A 314 -30.84 1.90 2.68
CA ALA A 314 -30.13 2.52 1.58
C ALA A 314 -28.62 2.31 1.75
N PHE A 315 -27.97 1.75 0.73
CA PHE A 315 -26.50 1.63 0.65
C PHE A 315 -25.96 2.76 -0.22
N ILE A 316 -25.11 3.59 0.34
CA ILE A 316 -24.57 4.81 -0.27
C ILE A 316 -23.04 4.74 -0.26
N TYR A 317 -22.43 4.91 -1.42
CA TYR A 317 -20.99 4.82 -1.61
C TYR A 317 -20.41 6.15 -2.04
N LEU A 318 -19.50 6.69 -1.24
CA LEU A 318 -18.86 7.97 -1.50
C LEU A 318 -17.38 7.74 -1.86
N THR A 319 -16.92 8.32 -2.96
CA THR A 319 -15.52 8.35 -3.34
C THR A 319 -15.14 9.75 -3.81
N GLY A 320 -13.84 10.07 -3.75
CA GLY A 320 -13.32 11.38 -4.14
C GLY A 320 -12.29 11.31 -5.28
N PRO A 321 -11.63 12.44 -5.59
CA PRO A 321 -10.75 12.61 -6.75
C PRO A 321 -9.52 11.71 -6.77
N SER A 322 -9.14 11.11 -5.63
CA SER A 322 -8.06 10.11 -5.57
C SER A 322 -8.39 8.81 -6.28
N SER A 323 -9.68 8.55 -6.51
CA SER A 323 -10.17 7.43 -7.32
C SER A 323 -10.13 7.80 -8.81
N ILE A 324 -9.61 6.91 -9.65
CA ILE A 324 -9.66 7.11 -11.10
C ILE A 324 -11.10 6.87 -11.56
N LYS A 325 -11.74 7.89 -12.14
CA LYS A 325 -13.18 7.86 -12.49
C LYS A 325 -13.54 6.66 -13.37
N LYS A 326 -12.75 6.38 -14.40
CA LYS A 326 -12.96 5.21 -15.29
C LYS A 326 -12.87 3.87 -14.53
N THR A 327 -11.96 3.75 -13.57
CA THR A 327 -11.84 2.56 -12.74
C THR A 327 -13.03 2.42 -11.80
N TRP A 328 -13.47 3.54 -11.21
CA TRP A 328 -14.66 3.58 -10.38
C TRP A 328 -15.90 3.13 -11.14
N GLU A 329 -16.13 3.65 -12.35
CA GLU A 329 -17.25 3.26 -13.22
C GLU A 329 -17.29 1.74 -13.50
N ILE A 330 -16.13 1.11 -13.66
CA ILE A 330 -16.02 -0.34 -13.84
C ILE A 330 -16.35 -1.09 -12.55
N LEU A 331 -15.79 -0.65 -11.42
CA LEU A 331 -15.93 -1.37 -10.14
C LEU A 331 -17.35 -1.33 -9.59
N ILE A 332 -18.05 -0.21 -9.75
CA ILE A 332 -19.42 -0.05 -9.22
C ILE A 332 -20.46 -0.92 -9.95
N GLU A 333 -20.16 -1.44 -11.14
CA GLU A 333 -21.07 -2.33 -11.86
C GLU A 333 -21.46 -3.58 -11.06
N ASP A 334 -20.59 -4.01 -10.13
CA ASP A 334 -20.81 -5.18 -9.29
C ASP A 334 -21.29 -4.81 -7.87
N ILE A 335 -21.51 -3.52 -7.57
CA ILE A 335 -21.84 -3.04 -6.22
C ILE A 335 -23.23 -2.41 -6.24
N ALA A 336 -24.21 -3.10 -5.63
CA ALA A 336 -25.57 -2.58 -5.55
C ALA A 336 -25.67 -1.38 -4.61
N GLY A 337 -26.39 -0.33 -5.02
CA GLY A 337 -26.60 0.88 -4.23
C GLY A 337 -26.38 2.18 -5.00
N GLU A 338 -26.36 3.28 -4.30
CA GLU A 338 -26.12 4.62 -4.85
C GLU A 338 -24.65 5.00 -4.74
N HIS A 339 -24.07 5.50 -5.84
CA HIS A 339 -22.66 5.82 -5.96
C HIS A 339 -22.45 7.28 -6.32
N TYR A 340 -21.63 7.96 -5.52
CA TYR A 340 -21.27 9.35 -5.70
C TYR A 340 -19.76 9.47 -5.90
N TRP A 341 -19.36 10.11 -7.01
CA TRP A 341 -18.00 10.56 -7.23
C TRP A 341 -17.94 12.04 -6.92
N LEU A 342 -17.47 12.37 -5.71
CA LEU A 342 -17.45 13.73 -5.16
C LEU A 342 -16.30 14.53 -5.77
N ASP A 343 -16.47 15.84 -5.91
CA ASP A 343 -15.39 16.75 -6.26
C ASP A 343 -14.40 16.92 -5.09
N LYS A 344 -13.39 17.75 -5.32
CA LYS A 344 -12.30 17.93 -4.36
C LYS A 344 -12.78 18.62 -3.09
N GLU A 345 -13.56 19.66 -3.25
CA GLU A 345 -14.07 20.51 -2.16
C GLU A 345 -14.99 19.69 -1.25
N GLN A 346 -15.94 18.99 -1.82
CA GLN A 346 -16.86 18.09 -1.11
C GLN A 346 -16.13 16.97 -0.36
N TRP A 347 -15.14 16.35 -1.02
CA TRP A 347 -14.37 15.26 -0.41
C TRP A 347 -13.49 15.75 0.73
N GLU A 348 -12.76 16.87 0.56
CA GLU A 348 -11.89 17.45 1.59
C GLU A 348 -12.70 17.96 2.78
N TYR A 349 -13.91 18.53 2.55
CA TYR A 349 -14.81 18.91 3.61
C TYR A 349 -15.20 17.70 4.46
N LEU A 350 -15.74 16.63 3.87
CA LEU A 350 -16.13 15.43 4.61
C LEU A 350 -14.94 14.75 5.29
N TRP A 351 -13.77 14.73 4.65
CA TRP A 351 -12.54 14.21 5.22
C TRP A 351 -12.17 14.94 6.52
N THR A 352 -12.23 16.26 6.49
CA THR A 352 -11.93 17.12 7.64
C THR A 352 -13.02 17.04 8.70
N HIS A 353 -14.29 17.14 8.30
CA HIS A 353 -15.45 17.08 9.20
C HIS A 353 -15.45 15.79 10.04
N PHE A 354 -15.18 14.67 9.41
CA PHE A 354 -15.08 13.39 10.10
C PHE A 354 -13.67 13.08 10.61
N GLN A 355 -12.70 13.99 10.55
CA GLN A 355 -11.31 13.76 10.98
C GLN A 355 -10.79 12.40 10.47
N MET A 356 -10.97 12.12 9.18
CA MET A 356 -10.63 10.84 8.60
C MET A 356 -9.11 10.70 8.51
N THR A 357 -8.59 9.57 8.97
CA THR A 357 -7.15 9.25 8.90
C THR A 357 -6.84 8.20 7.84
N GLY A 358 -7.87 7.60 7.24
CA GLY A 358 -7.74 6.56 6.22
C GLY A 358 -9.09 6.03 5.76
N LEU A 359 -9.04 5.10 4.82
CA LEU A 359 -10.19 4.37 4.28
C LEU A 359 -10.05 2.87 4.60
N PRO A 360 -11.17 2.15 4.78
CA PRO A 360 -12.55 2.61 4.73
C PRO A 360 -12.98 3.41 5.95
N MET A 361 -14.06 4.17 5.80
CA MET A 361 -14.83 4.76 6.91
C MET A 361 -16.31 4.59 6.62
N TYR A 362 -17.09 4.33 7.66
CA TYR A 362 -18.52 4.01 7.54
C TYR A 362 -19.37 4.85 8.48
N LEU A 363 -20.56 5.21 8.02
CA LEU A 363 -21.61 5.79 8.86
C LEU A 363 -22.84 4.87 8.81
N LEU A 364 -23.41 4.64 9.98
CA LEU A 364 -24.74 4.03 10.12
C LEU A 364 -25.70 5.12 10.59
N ILE A 365 -26.80 5.26 9.87
CA ILE A 365 -27.80 6.33 10.06
C ILE A 365 -29.15 5.68 10.29
N ASP A 366 -29.89 6.18 11.29
CA ASP A 366 -31.22 5.66 11.62
C ASP A 366 -32.30 6.19 10.68
N LYS A 367 -33.56 5.71 10.88
CA LYS A 367 -34.71 6.10 10.06
C LYS A 367 -35.04 7.59 10.20
N GLN A 368 -34.63 8.25 11.27
CA GLN A 368 -34.84 9.67 11.54
C GLN A 368 -33.79 10.55 10.87
N GLY A 369 -32.67 9.95 10.42
CA GLY A 369 -31.55 10.64 9.79
C GLY A 369 -30.41 10.98 10.76
N ASN A 370 -30.39 10.40 11.96
CA ASN A 370 -29.31 10.63 12.92
C ASN A 370 -28.17 9.64 12.67
N ILE A 371 -26.93 10.10 12.76
CA ILE A 371 -25.76 9.23 12.73
C ILE A 371 -25.69 8.48 14.05
N VAL A 372 -25.98 7.17 14.02
CA VAL A 372 -25.98 6.33 15.23
C VAL A 372 -24.64 5.66 15.47
N LYS A 373 -23.82 5.50 14.43
CA LYS A 373 -22.48 4.93 14.57
C LYS A 373 -21.55 5.38 13.46
N ARG A 374 -20.28 5.62 13.83
CA ARG A 374 -19.17 5.81 12.92
C ARG A 374 -18.08 4.78 13.25
N PHE A 375 -17.48 4.17 12.22
CA PHE A 375 -16.44 3.16 12.42
C PHE A 375 -15.57 3.01 11.16
N THR A 376 -14.40 2.37 11.32
CA THR A 376 -13.41 2.17 10.24
C THR A 376 -13.17 0.70 9.93
N HIS A 377 -13.77 -0.21 10.71
CA HIS A 377 -13.70 -1.64 10.50
C HIS A 377 -15.05 -2.27 10.78
N ILE A 378 -15.43 -3.23 9.94
CA ILE A 378 -16.64 -4.02 10.11
C ILE A 378 -16.49 -5.34 9.34
N THR A 379 -17.03 -6.42 9.87
CA THR A 379 -17.23 -7.67 9.16
C THR A 379 -18.63 -7.71 8.53
N ALA A 380 -18.84 -8.54 7.52
CA ALA A 380 -20.14 -8.73 6.92
C ALA A 380 -21.21 -9.14 7.94
N LYS A 381 -20.85 -9.99 8.91
CA LYS A 381 -21.76 -10.42 10.00
C LYS A 381 -22.16 -9.26 10.90
N GLU A 382 -21.18 -8.48 11.37
CA GLU A 382 -21.43 -7.32 12.23
C GLU A 382 -22.30 -6.27 11.53
N LEU A 383 -22.06 -6.06 10.22
CA LEU A 383 -22.90 -5.14 9.43
C LEU A 383 -24.36 -5.64 9.40
N LYS A 384 -24.57 -6.94 9.14
CA LYS A 384 -25.89 -7.53 9.13
C LYS A 384 -26.60 -7.32 10.47
N ASP A 385 -25.93 -7.68 11.56
CA ASP A 385 -26.49 -7.55 12.92
C ASP A 385 -26.87 -6.11 13.25
N LEU A 386 -26.00 -5.12 12.89
CA LEU A 386 -26.28 -3.69 13.08
C LEU A 386 -27.45 -3.19 12.25
N LEU A 387 -27.53 -3.58 10.97
CA LEU A 387 -28.65 -3.18 10.11
C LEU A 387 -29.97 -3.76 10.61
N GLU A 388 -30.02 -5.04 10.99
CA GLU A 388 -31.21 -5.69 11.53
C GLU A 388 -31.66 -5.02 12.86
N GLN A 389 -30.70 -4.64 13.71
CA GLN A 389 -30.99 -3.91 14.95
C GLN A 389 -31.66 -2.55 14.66
N GLU A 390 -31.12 -1.76 13.72
CA GLU A 390 -31.68 -0.44 13.39
C GLU A 390 -33.02 -0.55 12.62
N ILE A 391 -33.18 -1.55 11.75
CA ILE A 391 -34.45 -1.82 11.06
C ILE A 391 -35.59 -2.11 12.04
N ASN A 392 -35.30 -2.82 13.12
CA ASN A 392 -36.30 -3.26 14.09
C ASN A 392 -36.60 -2.23 15.21
N LYS A 393 -35.86 -1.12 15.28
CA LYS A 393 -36.20 -0.01 16.15
C LYS A 393 -37.51 0.67 15.65
N ILE A 394 -38.41 0.93 16.61
CA ILE A 394 -39.71 1.58 16.36
C ILE A 394 -39.51 3.08 16.17
#